data_9ef685d69838f7e1d4b64c95c7dda2ef
#
_entry.id   9ef685d69838f7e1d4b64c95c7dda2ef
#
_cell.length_a   1.000
_cell.length_b   1.000
_cell.length_c   1.000
_cell.angle_alpha   90.00
_cell.angle_beta   90.00
_cell.angle_gamma   90.00
#
_symmetry.space_group_name_H-M   'P 1'
#
loop_
_entity.id
_entity.type
_entity.pdbx_description
1 polymer ?
#
loop_
_entity_poly.entity_id
_entity_poly.type
_entity_poly.pdbx_seq_one_letter_code
_entity_poly.pdbx_strand_id
1 'polypeptide(L)'
;MSTKSRLLKLLEQEKGRYLSGEILAEQLQVSRTAVWKAIQSLRQEGYEIQAVTNKGYALDKACDVLSAEAIQSGLEHPEVKVQVFREIASTSLAMKQMALESRLPHGSMVIANEQTKGKGRKGRDFYSPKDSGLYLSVLLYPDKTVRESLELTAEAAVAVCRAVEKCCKISLKNKWVNDLYLEEKKVCGILTEAMTDL
;
A
#
# COMPACT_ATOMS: atom_id res chain seq x y z
N MET A 1 -8.81 16.19 1.67
CA MET A 1 -8.09 15.38 2.69
C MET A 1 -8.54 15.80 4.09
N SER A 2 -8.81 14.83 4.98
CA SER A 2 -9.18 15.11 6.37
C SER A 2 -7.97 15.60 7.19
N THR A 3 -8.22 16.27 8.33
CA THR A 3 -7.14 16.65 9.28
C THR A 3 -6.32 15.43 9.71
N LYS A 4 -6.97 14.30 9.95
CA LYS A 4 -6.32 13.04 10.32
C LYS A 4 -5.32 12.56 9.24
N SER A 5 -5.75 12.53 7.98
CA SER A 5 -4.90 12.11 6.84
C SER A 5 -3.71 13.05 6.64
N ARG A 6 -3.93 14.38 6.75
CA ARG A 6 -2.85 15.37 6.66
C ARG A 6 -1.85 15.24 7.82
N LEU A 7 -2.35 14.99 9.02
CA LEU A 7 -1.52 14.73 10.21
C LEU A 7 -0.68 13.46 10.04
N LEU A 8 -1.30 12.36 9.60
CA LEU A 8 -0.60 11.11 9.37
C LEU A 8 0.52 11.28 8.34
N LYS A 9 0.25 11.99 7.24
CA LYS A 9 1.28 12.29 6.24
C LYS A 9 2.49 13.01 6.83
N LEU A 10 2.28 14.01 7.69
CA LEU A 10 3.37 14.71 8.37
C LEU A 10 4.14 13.79 9.32
N LEU A 11 3.43 12.97 10.09
CA LEU A 11 4.06 12.02 11.01
C LEU A 11 4.87 10.94 10.30
N GLU A 12 4.42 10.47 9.13
CA GLU A 12 5.17 9.52 8.29
C GLU A 12 6.43 10.13 7.69
N GLN A 13 6.36 11.38 7.23
CA GLN A 13 7.51 12.11 6.70
C GLN A 13 8.61 12.34 7.76
N GLU A 14 8.19 12.53 9.02
CA GLU A 14 9.07 12.79 10.17
C GLU A 14 9.14 11.59 11.14
N LYS A 15 8.96 10.37 10.62
CA LYS A 15 8.85 9.14 11.43
C LYS A 15 10.02 8.98 12.42
N GLY A 16 9.68 8.83 13.69
CA GLY A 16 10.64 8.77 14.79
C GLY A 16 11.09 10.11 15.34
N ARG A 17 10.66 11.25 14.76
CA ARG A 17 10.96 12.59 15.25
C ARG A 17 9.77 13.16 16.01
N TYR A 18 10.03 13.82 17.13
CA TYR A 18 8.99 14.49 17.91
C TYR A 18 8.63 15.85 17.30
N LEU A 19 7.34 16.04 17.03
CA LEU A 19 6.75 17.31 16.58
C LEU A 19 5.85 17.84 17.69
N SER A 20 6.00 19.12 18.06
CA SER A 20 5.14 19.71 19.10
C SER A 20 3.71 19.85 18.58
N GLY A 21 2.72 19.75 19.49
CA GLY A 21 1.32 19.94 19.13
C GLY A 21 1.02 21.33 18.57
N GLU A 22 1.87 22.31 18.87
CA GLU A 22 1.78 23.67 18.32
C GLU A 22 2.24 23.72 16.86
N ILE A 23 3.42 23.16 16.57
CA ILE A 23 3.93 23.02 15.19
C ILE A 23 2.94 22.28 14.30
N LEU A 24 2.39 21.16 14.80
CA LEU A 24 1.39 20.38 14.06
C LEU A 24 0.11 21.18 13.81
N ALA A 25 -0.37 21.95 14.81
CA ALA A 25 -1.56 22.78 14.68
C ALA A 25 -1.35 23.90 13.65
N GLU A 26 -0.18 24.54 13.67
CA GLU A 26 0.21 25.59 12.73
C GLU A 26 0.32 25.06 11.29
N GLN A 27 1.09 23.99 11.06
CA GLN A 27 1.28 23.41 9.73
C GLN A 27 -0.02 22.88 9.11
N LEU A 28 -0.92 22.35 9.95
CA LEU A 28 -2.21 21.84 9.51
C LEU A 28 -3.30 22.93 9.45
N GLN A 29 -3.04 24.13 9.99
CA GLN A 29 -4.00 25.21 10.11
C GLN A 29 -5.27 24.80 10.88
N VAL A 30 -5.08 24.12 12.02
CA VAL A 30 -6.15 23.63 12.89
C VAL A 30 -5.84 23.92 14.36
N SER A 31 -6.81 23.74 15.25
CA SER A 31 -6.59 23.88 16.70
C SER A 31 -5.75 22.72 17.26
N ARG A 32 -5.03 22.95 18.36
CA ARG A 32 -4.33 21.89 19.11
C ARG A 32 -5.26 20.77 19.55
N THR A 33 -6.52 21.11 19.88
CA THR A 33 -7.57 20.12 20.21
C THR A 33 -7.90 19.23 19.01
N ALA A 34 -7.94 19.79 17.78
CA ALA A 34 -8.16 19.00 16.58
C ALA A 34 -6.98 18.03 16.29
N VAL A 35 -5.74 18.50 16.52
CA VAL A 35 -4.54 17.63 16.44
C VAL A 35 -4.65 16.49 17.45
N TRP A 36 -4.98 16.78 18.72
CA TRP A 36 -5.14 15.77 19.75
C TRP A 36 -6.21 14.73 19.38
N LYS A 37 -7.39 15.17 18.91
CA LYS A 37 -8.46 14.26 18.45
C LYS A 37 -7.99 13.38 17.30
N ALA A 38 -7.27 13.93 16.33
CA ALA A 38 -6.72 13.16 15.21
C ALA A 38 -5.68 12.12 15.68
N ILE A 39 -4.80 12.47 16.64
CA ILE A 39 -3.85 11.55 17.29
C ILE A 39 -4.61 10.38 17.96
N GLN A 40 -5.67 10.68 18.73
CA GLN A 40 -6.45 9.63 19.40
C GLN A 40 -7.11 8.70 18.38
N SER A 41 -7.65 9.24 17.28
CA SER A 41 -8.23 8.43 16.20
C SER A 41 -7.17 7.52 15.55
N LEU A 42 -5.98 8.04 15.26
CA LEU A 42 -4.89 7.23 14.70
C LEU A 42 -4.46 6.11 15.65
N ARG A 43 -4.33 6.41 16.94
CA ARG A 43 -4.02 5.38 17.95
C ARG A 43 -5.08 4.26 18.01
N GLN A 44 -6.36 4.61 17.91
CA GLN A 44 -7.46 3.63 17.83
C GLN A 44 -7.38 2.77 16.57
N GLU A 45 -6.77 3.28 15.51
CA GLU A 45 -6.52 2.57 14.26
C GLU A 45 -5.23 1.73 14.28
N GLY A 46 -4.52 1.72 15.44
CA GLY A 46 -3.33 0.89 15.64
C GLY A 46 -2.00 1.60 15.40
N TYR A 47 -2.01 2.91 15.09
CA TYR A 47 -0.75 3.64 14.93
C TYR A 47 -0.05 3.84 16.27
N GLU A 48 1.20 3.45 16.36
CA GLU A 48 2.05 3.63 17.53
C GLU A 48 2.59 5.06 17.58
N ILE A 49 1.78 5.99 18.13
CA ILE A 49 2.15 7.39 18.29
C ILE A 49 2.53 7.65 19.73
N GLN A 50 3.81 7.92 19.95
CA GLN A 50 4.34 8.32 21.25
C GLN A 50 3.97 9.78 21.56
N ALA A 51 3.75 10.08 22.85
CA ALA A 51 3.55 11.45 23.33
C ALA A 51 4.46 11.68 24.54
N VAL A 52 5.30 12.69 24.46
CA VAL A 52 6.22 13.07 25.52
C VAL A 52 5.98 14.52 25.90
N THR A 53 5.83 14.78 27.19
CA THR A 53 5.65 16.14 27.72
C THR A 53 6.79 17.04 27.24
N ASN A 54 6.44 18.23 26.79
CA ASN A 54 7.35 19.25 26.24
C ASN A 54 8.09 18.87 24.93
N LYS A 55 7.95 17.64 24.40
CA LYS A 55 8.48 17.24 23.09
C LYS A 55 7.41 17.14 22.01
N GLY A 56 6.19 16.69 22.38
CA GLY A 56 5.07 16.51 21.45
C GLY A 56 4.84 15.06 21.06
N TYR A 57 4.54 14.82 19.80
CA TYR A 57 4.12 13.53 19.24
C TYR A 57 5.15 13.02 18.23
N ALA A 58 5.38 11.71 18.23
CA ALA A 58 6.20 11.04 17.22
C ALA A 58 5.52 9.71 16.83
N LEU A 59 5.46 9.43 15.54
CA LEU A 59 5.13 8.08 15.05
C LEU A 59 6.35 7.18 15.29
N ASP A 60 6.12 6.02 15.89
CA ASP A 60 7.20 5.08 16.16
C ASP A 60 7.83 4.58 14.85
N LYS A 61 9.16 4.43 14.84
CA LYS A 61 9.89 3.93 13.66
C LYS A 61 9.50 2.50 13.30
N ALA A 62 9.14 1.69 14.29
CA ALA A 62 8.73 0.30 14.10
C ALA A 62 7.24 0.17 13.72
N CYS A 63 6.47 1.27 13.74
CA CYS A 63 5.07 1.23 13.34
C CYS A 63 4.95 0.78 11.88
N ASP A 64 4.32 -0.37 11.64
CA ASP A 64 4.17 -1.03 10.34
C ASP A 64 2.73 -1.02 9.82
N VAL A 65 1.86 -0.19 10.40
CA VAL A 65 0.48 -0.04 9.95
C VAL A 65 0.44 0.36 8.49
N LEU A 66 -0.21 -0.49 7.69
CA LEU A 66 -0.37 -0.27 6.26
C LEU A 66 -1.27 0.96 6.01
N SER A 67 -0.72 2.01 5.42
CA SER A 67 -1.44 3.25 5.14
C SER A 67 -1.15 3.80 3.75
N ALA A 68 -2.16 4.43 3.14
CA ALA A 68 -1.99 5.10 1.85
C ALA A 68 -0.98 6.25 1.97
N GLU A 69 -0.97 6.96 3.08
CA GLU A 69 -0.09 8.09 3.37
C GLU A 69 1.38 7.66 3.43
N ALA A 70 1.67 6.55 4.14
CA ALA A 70 3.02 6.00 4.23
C ALA A 70 3.53 5.56 2.86
N ILE A 71 2.72 4.82 2.12
CA ILE A 71 3.07 4.34 0.78
C ILE A 71 3.28 5.52 -0.17
N GLN A 72 2.33 6.47 -0.19
CA GLN A 72 2.42 7.67 -1.03
C GLN A 72 3.68 8.50 -0.75
N SER A 73 4.12 8.58 0.50
CA SER A 73 5.33 9.33 0.87
C SER A 73 6.62 8.70 0.36
N GLY A 74 6.62 7.40 0.10
CA GLY A 74 7.76 6.65 -0.45
C GLY A 74 7.78 6.52 -1.97
N LEU A 75 6.74 7.02 -2.68
CA LEU A 75 6.67 6.95 -4.13
C LEU A 75 7.38 8.16 -4.78
N GLU A 76 8.15 7.91 -5.83
CA GLU A 76 8.76 8.94 -6.67
C GLU A 76 7.73 9.67 -7.55
N HIS A 77 6.57 9.06 -7.76
CA HIS A 77 5.47 9.53 -8.60
C HIS A 77 4.27 9.98 -7.75
N PRO A 78 4.18 11.28 -7.38
CA PRO A 78 3.14 11.80 -6.49
C PRO A 78 1.73 11.78 -7.11
N GLU A 79 1.62 11.68 -8.44
CA GLU A 79 0.35 11.56 -9.17
C GLU A 79 -0.33 10.21 -9.01
N VAL A 80 0.40 9.16 -8.67
CA VAL A 80 -0.11 7.82 -8.44
C VAL A 80 -1.12 7.82 -7.31
N LYS A 81 -2.29 7.25 -7.52
CA LYS A 81 -3.31 7.10 -6.48
C LYS A 81 -3.12 5.79 -5.73
N VAL A 82 -3.06 5.87 -4.42
CA VAL A 82 -2.96 4.72 -3.52
C VAL A 82 -4.21 4.64 -2.67
N GLN A 83 -4.88 3.50 -2.67
CA GLN A 83 -5.95 3.19 -1.75
C GLN A 83 -5.60 1.95 -0.93
N VAL A 84 -5.81 2.05 0.38
CA VAL A 84 -5.53 0.97 1.33
C VAL A 84 -6.82 0.59 2.06
N PHE A 85 -7.10 -0.70 2.10
CA PHE A 85 -8.25 -1.29 2.76
C PHE A 85 -7.80 -2.23 3.88
N ARG A 86 -8.49 -2.23 5.00
CA ARG A 86 -8.30 -3.26 6.04
C ARG A 86 -8.78 -4.61 5.55
N GLU A 87 -9.97 -4.62 4.95
CA GLU A 87 -10.61 -5.79 4.35
C GLU A 87 -11.30 -5.39 3.05
N ILE A 88 -11.22 -6.24 2.04
CA ILE A 88 -11.92 -6.07 0.77
C ILE A 88 -12.23 -7.43 0.16
N ALA A 89 -13.20 -7.49 -0.74
CA ALA A 89 -13.47 -8.74 -1.46
C ALA A 89 -12.27 -9.16 -2.32
N SER A 90 -11.76 -8.25 -3.15
CA SER A 90 -10.59 -8.47 -4.01
C SER A 90 -10.01 -7.13 -4.45
N THR A 91 -8.70 -6.96 -4.31
CA THR A 91 -7.99 -5.76 -4.78
C THR A 91 -8.07 -5.61 -6.30
N SER A 92 -8.02 -6.72 -7.04
CA SER A 92 -8.15 -6.75 -8.51
C SER A 92 -9.54 -6.29 -8.95
N LEU A 93 -10.60 -6.79 -8.30
CA LEU A 93 -11.97 -6.38 -8.61
C LEU A 93 -12.20 -4.90 -8.32
N ALA A 94 -11.73 -4.41 -7.18
CA ALA A 94 -11.82 -2.99 -6.82
C ALA A 94 -11.04 -2.11 -7.79
N MET A 95 -9.83 -2.51 -8.19
CA MET A 95 -9.04 -1.78 -9.17
C MET A 95 -9.78 -1.68 -10.51
N LYS A 96 -10.38 -2.79 -11.00
CA LYS A 96 -11.17 -2.79 -12.23
C LYS A 96 -12.35 -1.82 -12.15
N GLN A 97 -13.11 -1.87 -11.05
CA GLN A 97 -14.26 -0.98 -10.86
C GLN A 97 -13.82 0.49 -10.84
N MET A 98 -12.78 0.83 -10.10
CA MET A 98 -12.26 2.20 -10.01
C MET A 98 -11.73 2.70 -11.36
N ALA A 99 -11.10 1.83 -12.15
CA ALA A 99 -10.60 2.19 -13.48
C ALA A 99 -11.75 2.48 -14.47
N LEU A 100 -12.89 1.79 -14.34
CA LEU A 100 -14.10 2.07 -15.13
C LEU A 100 -14.81 3.35 -14.69
N GLU A 101 -14.84 3.65 -13.41
CA GLU A 101 -15.52 4.84 -12.86
C GLU A 101 -14.72 6.12 -13.08
N SER A 102 -13.41 6.04 -13.15
CA SER A 102 -12.53 7.20 -13.28
C SER A 102 -11.21 6.84 -13.96
N ARG A 103 -10.70 7.76 -14.80
CA ARG A 103 -9.38 7.60 -15.39
C ARG A 103 -8.30 7.75 -14.32
N LEU A 104 -7.83 6.61 -13.80
CA LEU A 104 -6.74 6.57 -12.83
C LEU A 104 -5.38 6.74 -13.54
N PRO A 105 -4.40 7.40 -12.91
CA PRO A 105 -3.03 7.43 -13.41
C PRO A 105 -2.40 6.03 -13.53
N HIS A 106 -1.48 5.87 -14.47
CA HIS A 106 -0.59 4.71 -14.56
C HIS A 106 0.11 4.48 -13.21
N GLY A 107 0.23 3.23 -12.78
CA GLY A 107 0.84 2.87 -11.50
C GLY A 107 -0.08 3.00 -10.29
N SER A 108 -1.36 3.43 -10.45
CA SER A 108 -2.31 3.50 -9.33
C SER A 108 -2.49 2.15 -8.66
N MET A 109 -2.66 2.16 -7.33
CA MET A 109 -2.60 0.96 -6.49
C MET A 109 -3.85 0.81 -5.61
N VAL A 110 -4.33 -0.42 -5.51
CA VAL A 110 -5.27 -0.87 -4.47
C VAL A 110 -4.58 -1.92 -3.63
N ILE A 111 -4.54 -1.72 -2.32
CA ILE A 111 -3.81 -2.55 -1.37
C ILE A 111 -4.77 -2.95 -0.26
N ALA A 112 -4.64 -4.18 0.24
CA ALA A 112 -5.46 -4.66 1.34
C ALA A 112 -4.63 -5.50 2.32
N ASN A 113 -5.08 -5.49 3.59
CA ASN A 113 -4.55 -6.34 4.64
C ASN A 113 -5.25 -7.72 4.67
N GLU A 114 -6.44 -7.80 4.06
CA GLU A 114 -7.23 -9.03 3.94
C GLU A 114 -8.07 -9.01 2.67
N GLN A 115 -8.21 -10.18 2.01
CA GLN A 115 -9.19 -10.37 0.94
C GLN A 115 -10.13 -11.52 1.27
N THR A 116 -11.45 -11.27 1.21
CA THR A 116 -12.46 -12.31 1.48
C THR A 116 -12.77 -13.16 0.26
N LYS A 117 -12.44 -12.68 -0.96
CA LYS A 117 -12.65 -13.37 -2.25
C LYS A 117 -11.44 -13.18 -3.17
N GLY A 118 -10.23 -13.41 -2.63
CA GLY A 118 -9.00 -13.35 -3.40
C GLY A 118 -9.04 -14.31 -4.59
N LYS A 119 -8.51 -13.88 -5.75
CA LYS A 119 -8.54 -14.65 -7.00
C LYS A 119 -7.13 -15.00 -7.45
N GLY A 120 -6.97 -16.25 -7.88
CA GLY A 120 -5.80 -16.74 -8.58
C GLY A 120 -6.10 -17.03 -10.05
N ARG A 121 -5.10 -17.56 -10.76
CA ARG A 121 -5.24 -17.95 -12.17
C ARG A 121 -6.30 -19.05 -12.36
N LYS A 122 -6.97 -19.01 -13.50
CA LYS A 122 -8.02 -19.98 -13.88
C LYS A 122 -9.19 -20.03 -12.89
N GLY A 123 -9.51 -18.89 -12.24
CA GLY A 123 -10.63 -18.79 -11.31
C GLY A 123 -10.44 -19.48 -9.96
N ARG A 124 -9.21 -19.94 -9.64
CA ARG A 124 -8.93 -20.55 -8.33
C ARG A 124 -9.02 -19.49 -7.24
N ASP A 125 -9.44 -19.88 -6.06
CA ASP A 125 -9.40 -19.01 -4.90
C ASP A 125 -7.94 -18.80 -4.45
N PHE A 126 -7.66 -17.59 -3.98
CA PHE A 126 -6.38 -17.23 -3.39
C PHE A 126 -6.60 -16.89 -1.92
N TYR A 127 -6.11 -17.74 -1.04
CA TYR A 127 -6.23 -17.55 0.40
C TYR A 127 -5.47 -16.31 0.84
N SER A 128 -6.18 -15.35 1.44
CA SER A 128 -5.66 -14.01 1.72
C SER A 128 -6.04 -13.55 3.13
N PRO A 129 -5.57 -14.26 4.19
CA PRO A 129 -5.96 -13.95 5.55
C PRO A 129 -5.33 -12.64 6.04
N LYS A 130 -5.98 -12.07 7.05
CA LYS A 130 -5.55 -10.85 7.72
C LYS A 130 -4.15 -11.01 8.34
N ASP A 131 -3.38 -9.93 8.32
CA ASP A 131 -2.06 -9.79 8.99
C ASP A 131 -1.02 -10.86 8.59
N SER A 132 -1.17 -11.49 7.44
CA SER A 132 -0.28 -12.56 6.97
C SER A 132 0.35 -12.32 5.60
N GLY A 133 -0.06 -11.27 4.91
CA GLY A 133 0.43 -10.96 3.58
C GLY A 133 0.09 -9.54 3.13
N LEU A 134 0.66 -9.15 2.01
CA LEU A 134 0.36 -7.93 1.29
C LEU A 134 -0.42 -8.27 0.02
N TYR A 135 -1.64 -7.79 -0.10
CA TYR A 135 -2.49 -8.00 -1.27
C TYR A 135 -2.58 -6.70 -2.05
N LEU A 136 -2.01 -6.71 -3.24
CA LEU A 136 -1.75 -5.50 -4.03
C LEU A 136 -2.23 -5.70 -5.46
N SER A 137 -2.96 -4.73 -6.01
CA SER A 137 -3.22 -4.59 -7.44
C SER A 137 -2.68 -3.27 -7.94
N VAL A 138 -2.01 -3.30 -9.09
CA VAL A 138 -1.43 -2.12 -9.76
C VAL A 138 -2.06 -1.98 -11.13
N LEU A 139 -2.53 -0.79 -11.46
CA LEU A 139 -3.06 -0.46 -12.78
C LEU A 139 -1.93 0.00 -13.69
N LEU A 140 -1.76 -0.68 -14.81
CA LEU A 140 -0.76 -0.35 -15.81
C LEU A 140 -1.42 -0.01 -17.14
N TYR A 141 -0.90 0.99 -17.84
CA TYR A 141 -1.22 1.31 -19.24
C TYR A 141 0.05 1.07 -20.06
N PRO A 142 0.31 -0.17 -20.46
CA PRO A 142 1.49 -0.47 -21.27
C PRO A 142 1.27 0.03 -22.70
N ASP A 143 2.28 0.67 -23.26
CA ASP A 143 2.33 0.97 -24.71
C ASP A 143 2.85 -0.27 -25.47
N LYS A 144 2.13 -1.39 -25.33
CA LYS A 144 2.50 -2.71 -25.83
C LYS A 144 1.27 -3.43 -26.35
N THR A 145 1.45 -4.32 -27.31
CA THR A 145 0.41 -5.24 -27.75
C THR A 145 0.02 -6.25 -26.66
N VAL A 146 -1.15 -6.85 -26.77
CA VAL A 146 -1.62 -7.90 -25.83
C VAL A 146 -0.61 -9.05 -25.71
N ARG A 147 0.07 -9.38 -26.80
CA ARG A 147 1.09 -10.46 -26.82
C ARG A 147 2.32 -10.09 -25.98
N GLU A 148 2.79 -8.87 -26.10
CA GLU A 148 3.92 -8.32 -25.31
C GLU A 148 3.55 -8.12 -23.84
N SER A 149 2.26 -7.99 -23.51
CA SER A 149 1.77 -7.89 -22.15
C SER A 149 1.98 -9.17 -21.31
N LEU A 150 2.27 -10.31 -21.95
CA LEU A 150 2.68 -11.53 -21.22
C LEU A 150 4.00 -11.34 -20.46
N GLU A 151 4.88 -10.46 -20.93
CA GLU A 151 6.13 -10.13 -20.28
C GLU A 151 5.92 -9.38 -18.97
N LEU A 152 4.81 -8.62 -18.84
CA LEU A 152 4.49 -7.86 -17.62
C LEU A 152 4.42 -8.74 -16.37
N THR A 153 3.98 -9.99 -16.50
CA THR A 153 3.97 -10.93 -15.37
C THR A 153 5.39 -11.25 -14.90
N ALA A 154 6.32 -11.44 -15.82
CA ALA A 154 7.72 -11.70 -15.51
C ALA A 154 8.41 -10.43 -14.96
N GLU A 155 8.14 -9.27 -15.56
CA GLU A 155 8.63 -7.97 -15.08
C GLU A 155 8.16 -7.70 -13.64
N ALA A 156 6.88 -7.94 -13.34
CA ALA A 156 6.34 -7.85 -11.98
C ALA A 156 7.01 -8.82 -11.01
N ALA A 157 7.27 -10.07 -11.44
CA ALA A 157 7.98 -11.05 -10.63
C ALA A 157 9.40 -10.58 -10.28
N VAL A 158 10.13 -10.03 -11.24
CA VAL A 158 11.47 -9.47 -11.02
C VAL A 158 11.40 -8.25 -10.07
N ALA A 159 10.42 -7.37 -10.26
CA ALA A 159 10.23 -6.21 -9.39
C ALA A 159 9.99 -6.62 -7.93
N VAL A 160 9.13 -7.62 -7.69
CA VAL A 160 8.87 -8.15 -6.34
C VAL A 160 10.12 -8.81 -5.76
N CYS A 161 10.85 -9.62 -6.53
CA CYS A 161 12.11 -10.22 -6.06
C CYS A 161 13.10 -9.15 -5.60
N ARG A 162 13.32 -8.11 -6.41
CA ARG A 162 14.21 -7.00 -6.07
C ARG A 162 13.76 -6.22 -4.83
N ALA A 163 12.45 -5.99 -4.70
CA ALA A 163 11.89 -5.30 -3.54
C ALA A 163 12.12 -6.10 -2.25
N VAL A 164 11.84 -7.41 -2.27
CA VAL A 164 12.05 -8.30 -1.11
C VAL A 164 13.54 -8.39 -0.78
N GLU A 165 14.42 -8.53 -1.76
CA GLU A 165 15.86 -8.56 -1.53
C GLU A 165 16.35 -7.25 -0.91
N LYS A 166 15.89 -6.10 -1.41
CA LYS A 166 16.26 -4.79 -0.88
C LYS A 166 15.78 -4.58 0.56
N CYS A 167 14.53 -4.95 0.87
CA CYS A 167 13.90 -4.69 2.17
C CYS A 167 14.23 -5.75 3.22
N CYS A 168 14.22 -7.04 2.83
CA CYS A 168 14.31 -8.16 3.75
C CYS A 168 15.67 -8.87 3.71
N LYS A 169 16.52 -8.59 2.70
CA LYS A 169 17.79 -9.31 2.46
C LYS A 169 17.59 -10.80 2.16
N ILE A 170 16.45 -11.13 1.55
CA ILE A 170 16.04 -12.49 1.21
C ILE A 170 15.96 -12.59 -0.31
N SER A 171 16.57 -13.62 -0.89
CA SER A 171 16.49 -13.89 -2.33
C SER A 171 15.38 -14.88 -2.62
N LEU A 172 14.46 -14.51 -3.51
CA LEU A 172 13.35 -15.36 -3.94
C LEU A 172 13.69 -16.05 -5.27
N LYS A 173 13.15 -17.28 -5.44
CA LYS A 173 13.22 -18.01 -6.70
C LYS A 173 11.93 -17.81 -7.50
N ASN A 174 12.06 -17.46 -8.78
CA ASN A 174 10.91 -17.36 -9.69
C ASN A 174 10.62 -18.73 -10.30
N LYS A 175 9.44 -19.27 -9.99
CA LYS A 175 8.87 -20.40 -10.71
C LYS A 175 8.02 -19.85 -11.85
N TRP A 176 8.57 -19.93 -13.04
CA TRP A 176 8.00 -19.38 -14.26
C TRP A 176 6.49 -19.70 -14.40
N VAL A 177 5.65 -18.73 -14.61
CA VAL A 177 5.92 -17.30 -14.92
C VAL A 177 5.48 -16.38 -13.75
N ASN A 178 4.71 -16.86 -12.79
CA ASN A 178 3.88 -16.04 -11.92
C ASN A 178 3.99 -16.35 -10.43
N ASP A 179 4.83 -17.29 -10.05
CA ASP A 179 4.93 -17.71 -8.64
C ASP A 179 6.35 -17.50 -8.11
N LEU A 180 6.46 -16.87 -6.93
CA LEU A 180 7.74 -16.71 -6.26
C LEU A 180 7.80 -17.62 -5.03
N TYR A 181 8.98 -18.21 -4.85
CA TYR A 181 9.25 -19.18 -3.81
C TYR A 181 10.40 -18.73 -2.93
N LEU A 182 10.24 -18.95 -1.64
CA LEU A 182 11.33 -19.00 -0.68
C LEU A 182 11.52 -20.46 -0.30
N GLU A 183 12.71 -20.99 -0.63
CA GLU A 183 12.94 -22.45 -0.55
C GLU A 183 11.86 -23.22 -1.32
N GLU A 184 11.10 -24.09 -0.66
CA GLU A 184 10.03 -24.90 -1.26
C GLU A 184 8.63 -24.32 -1.04
N LYS A 185 8.53 -23.13 -0.41
CA LYS A 185 7.24 -22.49 -0.09
C LYS A 185 6.92 -21.36 -1.05
N LYS A 186 5.72 -21.37 -1.62
CA LYS A 186 5.21 -20.27 -2.40
C LYS A 186 4.91 -19.08 -1.48
N VAL A 187 5.59 -17.96 -1.71
CA VAL A 187 5.44 -16.71 -0.94
C VAL A 187 4.77 -15.59 -1.73
N CYS A 188 4.70 -15.69 -3.07
CA CYS A 188 3.98 -14.73 -3.89
C CYS A 188 3.32 -15.41 -5.09
N GLY A 189 2.15 -14.94 -5.47
CA GLY A 189 1.46 -15.29 -6.71
C GLY A 189 1.08 -14.01 -7.45
N ILE A 190 1.36 -13.95 -8.75
CA ILE A 190 1.08 -12.80 -9.60
C ILE A 190 -0.01 -13.17 -10.59
N LEU A 191 -1.04 -12.33 -10.67
CA LEU A 191 -2.13 -12.45 -11.63
C LEU A 191 -2.18 -11.18 -12.48
N THR A 192 -1.95 -11.33 -13.77
CA THR A 192 -2.11 -10.26 -14.75
C THR A 192 -3.42 -10.47 -15.51
N GLU A 193 -4.24 -9.44 -15.54
CA GLU A 193 -5.53 -9.42 -16.23
C GLU A 193 -5.59 -8.18 -17.12
N ALA A 194 -6.04 -8.34 -18.36
CA ALA A 194 -6.24 -7.23 -19.29
C ALA A 194 -7.70 -6.74 -19.26
N MET A 195 -7.86 -5.42 -19.43
CA MET A 195 -9.14 -4.76 -19.69
C MET A 195 -9.00 -4.03 -21.03
N THR A 196 -9.91 -4.28 -21.96
CA THR A 196 -9.85 -3.76 -23.34
C THR A 196 -10.75 -2.54 -23.58
N ASP A 197 -11.60 -2.18 -22.60
CA ASP A 197 -12.66 -1.18 -22.74
C ASP A 197 -12.45 0.05 -21.84
N LEU A 198 -11.20 0.48 -21.65
CA LEU A 198 -10.84 1.68 -20.88
C LEU A 198 -10.51 2.86 -21.78
#